data_6a65d4e00d1e014e036497a50ceae5da
#
_entry.id   6a65d4e00d1e014e036497a50ceae5da
#
_cell.length_a   1.000
_cell.length_b   1.000
_cell.length_c   1.000
_cell.angle_alpha   90.00
_cell.angle_beta   90.00
_cell.angle_gamma   90.00
#
_symmetry.space_group_name_H-M   'P 1'
#
loop_
_entity.id
_entity.type
_entity.pdbx_description
1 polymer ?
#
loop_
_entity_poly.entity_id
_entity_poly.type
_entity_poly.pdbx_seq_one_letter_code
_entity_poly.pdbx_strand_id
1 'polypeptide(L)'
;MTIGGLGSGLDFLYDENATEVQVKKTLRVSELEPNRDQPRKQFSDEAIQTLADSIQQYGMIQPILVRPLGLNYQIVAGERRWRAARMLGMDEVPVVIRELTDEETMAVALIENLQREDLNPLEEANAYAQLMDMFHLTQEEVAKRVGKSRSAVANSQIGRAHV
;
A
#
# COMPACT_ATOMS: atom_id res chain seq x y z
N MET A 1 0.64 12.57 23.71
CA MET A 1 0.37 12.59 23.14
C MET A 1 0.57 12.72 22.14
N THR A 2 0.48 12.36 21.60
CA THR A 2 0.71 12.44 20.68
C THR A 2 0.56 13.31 19.81
N ILE A 3 0.88 14.08 20.06
CA ILE A 3 0.87 15.18 19.25
C ILE A 3 1.60 15.05 18.03
N GLY A 4 2.62 14.23 18.02
CA GLY A 4 3.30 13.93 16.82
C GLY A 4 2.35 13.45 15.74
N GLY A 5 1.32 12.77 16.17
CA GLY A 5 0.34 12.28 15.21
C GLY A 5 -0.41 13.40 14.55
N LEU A 6 -0.57 14.50 15.23
CA LEU A 6 -1.30 15.60 14.67
C LEU A 6 -0.48 16.37 13.66
N GLY A 7 0.79 16.55 13.94
CA GLY A 7 1.63 17.32 13.06
C GLY A 7 2.11 16.53 11.87
N SER A 8 1.84 15.25 11.87
CA SER A 8 2.45 14.38 10.88
C SER A 8 1.49 13.34 10.43
N GLY A 9 0.41 13.78 9.84
CA GLY A 9 -0.66 12.89 9.45
C GLY A 9 -0.24 11.66 8.69
N LEU A 10 0.86 11.73 7.95
CA LEU A 10 1.32 10.61 7.16
C LEU A 10 2.49 9.85 7.78
N ASP A 11 2.91 10.24 8.98
CA ASP A 11 4.06 9.60 9.59
C ASP A 11 3.80 8.14 9.95
N PHE A 12 2.54 7.75 10.08
CA PHE A 12 2.23 6.36 10.36
C PHE A 12 2.80 5.42 9.29
N LEU A 13 3.05 5.93 8.10
CA LEU A 13 3.60 5.13 7.02
C LEU A 13 5.03 4.70 7.29
N TYR A 14 5.73 5.44 8.12
CA TYR A 14 7.14 5.20 8.36
C TYR A 14 7.44 4.72 9.76
N ASP A 15 6.41 4.52 10.56
CA ASP A 15 6.58 4.15 11.94
C ASP A 15 6.64 2.63 12.07
N GLU A 16 7.82 2.11 11.86
CA GLU A 16 8.03 0.67 11.96
C GLU A 16 8.07 0.18 13.39
N ASN A 17 8.12 1.12 14.32
CA ASN A 17 8.16 0.77 15.73
C ASN A 17 6.81 0.76 16.38
N ALA A 18 5.76 1.07 15.65
CA ALA A 18 4.40 0.98 16.17
C ALA A 18 3.99 -0.49 16.19
N THR A 19 4.77 -1.29 16.87
CA THR A 19 4.63 -2.72 16.80
C THR A 19 3.39 -3.25 17.49
N GLU A 20 2.87 -2.50 18.42
CA GLU A 20 1.67 -2.97 19.10
C GLU A 20 0.46 -2.99 18.18
N VAL A 21 0.54 -2.30 17.03
CA VAL A 21 -0.56 -2.32 16.08
C VAL A 21 -0.19 -3.00 14.78
N GLN A 22 0.96 -3.65 14.76
CA GLN A 22 1.43 -4.33 13.55
C GLN A 22 1.74 -5.77 13.90
N VAL A 23 0.92 -6.68 13.41
CA VAL A 23 1.06 -8.10 13.69
C VAL A 23 1.33 -8.83 12.38
N LYS A 24 2.38 -9.63 12.36
CA LYS A 24 2.70 -10.46 11.19
C LYS A 24 2.14 -11.84 11.41
N LYS A 25 1.39 -12.34 10.47
CA LYS A 25 0.82 -13.68 10.56
C LYS A 25 0.36 -14.15 9.18
N THR A 26 -0.26 -15.29 9.15
CA THR A 26 -0.81 -15.88 7.94
C THR A 26 -2.32 -15.92 8.07
N LEU A 27 -3.00 -15.51 7.02
CA LEU A 27 -4.45 -15.55 6.96
C LEU A 27 -4.90 -16.36 5.76
N ARG A 28 -6.12 -16.88 5.84
CA ARG A 28 -6.70 -17.55 4.69
C ARG A 28 -7.03 -16.53 3.62
N VAL A 29 -6.81 -16.92 2.38
CA VAL A 29 -7.11 -16.04 1.25
C VAL A 29 -8.57 -15.59 1.29
N SER A 30 -9.46 -16.48 1.74
CA SER A 30 -10.88 -16.16 1.81
C SER A 30 -11.25 -15.15 2.89
N GLU A 31 -10.35 -14.88 3.81
CA GLU A 31 -10.60 -13.88 4.85
C GLU A 31 -10.25 -12.47 4.42
N LEU A 32 -9.66 -12.32 3.24
CA LEU A 32 -9.25 -11.02 2.73
C LEU A 32 -10.26 -10.50 1.73
N GLU A 33 -10.49 -9.20 1.75
CA GLU A 33 -11.37 -8.53 0.79
C GLU A 33 -10.64 -7.37 0.17
N PRO A 34 -10.90 -7.09 -1.10
CA PRO A 34 -10.26 -5.94 -1.73
C PRO A 34 -10.86 -4.64 -1.22
N ASN A 35 -10.07 -3.58 -1.32
CA ASN A 35 -10.55 -2.25 -0.98
C ASN A 35 -11.23 -1.65 -2.20
N ARG A 36 -12.55 -1.49 -2.12
CA ARG A 36 -13.33 -0.99 -3.25
C ARG A 36 -13.06 0.47 -3.57
N ASP A 37 -12.48 1.18 -2.61
CA ASP A 37 -12.19 2.59 -2.80
C ASP A 37 -10.79 2.85 -3.31
N GLN A 38 -10.09 1.81 -3.74
CA GLN A 38 -8.74 2.00 -4.27
C GLN A 38 -8.77 2.89 -5.51
N PRO A 39 -7.82 3.81 -5.64
CA PRO A 39 -7.75 4.67 -6.83
C PRO A 39 -7.52 3.89 -8.11
N ARG A 40 -6.77 2.78 -8.03
CA ARG A 40 -6.50 1.96 -9.18
C ARG A 40 -7.18 0.62 -8.99
N LYS A 41 -8.17 0.33 -9.83
CA LYS A 41 -8.97 -0.89 -9.67
C LYS A 41 -8.73 -1.92 -10.75
N GLN A 42 -8.02 -1.55 -11.80
CA GLN A 42 -7.78 -2.47 -12.89
C GLN A 42 -6.35 -2.96 -12.88
N PHE A 43 -6.20 -4.24 -13.10
CA PHE A 43 -4.89 -4.88 -13.15
C PHE A 43 -4.85 -5.74 -14.41
N SER A 44 -3.76 -5.67 -15.17
CA SER A 44 -3.67 -6.48 -16.37
C SER A 44 -3.50 -7.95 -15.99
N ASP A 45 -4.12 -8.81 -16.77
CA ASP A 45 -4.00 -10.25 -16.53
C ASP A 45 -2.57 -10.70 -16.67
N GLU A 46 -1.84 -10.09 -17.59
CA GLU A 46 -0.46 -10.44 -17.81
C GLU A 46 0.40 -10.13 -16.60
N ALA A 47 0.16 -8.99 -15.97
CA ALA A 47 0.91 -8.61 -14.78
C ALA A 47 0.62 -9.57 -13.63
N ILE A 48 -0.64 -9.96 -13.49
CA ILE A 48 -1.02 -10.90 -12.44
C ILE A 48 -0.39 -12.26 -12.72
N GLN A 49 -0.38 -12.70 -13.97
CA GLN A 49 0.22 -13.99 -14.32
C GLN A 49 1.71 -14.00 -14.04
N THR A 50 2.40 -12.92 -14.39
CA THR A 50 3.83 -12.82 -14.12
C THR A 50 4.11 -12.92 -12.64
N LEU A 51 3.29 -12.23 -11.85
CA LEU A 51 3.44 -12.25 -10.41
C LEU A 51 3.12 -13.64 -9.85
N ALA A 52 2.09 -14.29 -10.39
CA ALA A 52 1.75 -15.65 -9.97
C ALA A 52 2.90 -16.62 -10.25
N ASP A 53 3.52 -16.49 -11.41
CA ASP A 53 4.66 -17.34 -11.75
C ASP A 53 5.80 -17.16 -10.75
N SER A 54 6.04 -15.91 -10.36
CA SER A 54 7.08 -15.60 -9.39
C SER A 54 6.75 -16.20 -8.02
N ILE A 55 5.51 -16.05 -7.60
CA ILE A 55 5.08 -16.59 -6.30
C ILE A 55 5.17 -18.10 -6.31
N GLN A 56 4.81 -18.74 -7.40
CA GLN A 56 4.87 -20.18 -7.51
C GLN A 56 6.30 -20.68 -7.39
N GLN A 57 7.23 -19.94 -7.95
CA GLN A 57 8.63 -20.37 -7.96
C GLN A 57 9.35 -20.04 -6.65
N TYR A 58 9.09 -18.88 -6.09
CA TYR A 58 9.85 -18.38 -4.92
C TYR A 58 9.03 -18.22 -3.66
N GLY A 59 7.72 -18.40 -3.72
CA GLY A 59 6.84 -18.10 -2.61
C GLY A 59 6.49 -16.64 -2.53
N MET A 60 5.55 -16.33 -1.66
CA MET A 60 5.16 -14.93 -1.45
C MET A 60 6.08 -14.32 -0.41
N ILE A 61 7.11 -13.65 -0.87
CA ILE A 61 8.13 -13.09 0.01
C ILE A 61 7.62 -11.87 0.74
N GLN A 62 6.86 -11.02 0.04
CA GLN A 62 6.35 -9.79 0.61
C GLN A 62 4.92 -10.00 1.12
N PRO A 63 4.67 -9.73 2.40
CA PRO A 63 3.31 -9.92 2.93
C PRO A 63 2.34 -8.88 2.43
N ILE A 64 1.07 -9.21 2.51
CA ILE A 64 -0.03 -8.31 2.13
C ILE A 64 -0.40 -7.50 3.36
N LEU A 65 -0.51 -6.19 3.20
CA LEU A 65 -0.91 -5.33 4.30
C LEU A 65 -2.42 -5.30 4.38
N VAL A 66 -2.96 -5.63 5.54
CA VAL A 66 -4.41 -5.67 5.74
C VAL A 66 -4.77 -4.96 7.03
N ARG A 67 -6.06 -4.63 7.16
CA ARG A 67 -6.59 -4.08 8.40
C ARG A 67 -7.87 -4.83 8.75
N PRO A 68 -8.19 -4.93 10.05
CA PRO A 68 -9.45 -5.57 10.43
C PRO A 68 -10.64 -4.76 9.92
N LEU A 69 -11.63 -5.43 9.39
CA LEU A 69 -12.85 -4.79 8.93
C LEU A 69 -14.00 -5.76 9.07
N GLY A 70 -14.83 -5.55 10.10
CA GLY A 70 -15.89 -6.48 10.39
C GLY A 70 -15.33 -7.83 10.80
N LEU A 71 -15.84 -8.87 10.18
CA LEU A 71 -15.39 -10.23 10.47
C LEU A 71 -14.20 -10.65 9.62
N ASN A 72 -13.84 -9.83 8.65
CA ASN A 72 -12.76 -10.15 7.74
C ASN A 72 -11.68 -9.08 7.79
N TYR A 73 -10.79 -9.11 6.82
CA TYR A 73 -9.69 -8.17 6.75
C TYR A 73 -9.68 -7.52 5.37
N GLN A 74 -9.55 -6.22 5.36
CA GLN A 74 -9.50 -5.47 4.11
C GLN A 74 -8.07 -5.29 3.68
N ILE A 75 -7.81 -5.53 2.39
CA ILE A 75 -6.49 -5.35 1.83
C ILE A 75 -6.20 -3.86 1.70
N VAL A 76 -5.11 -3.43 2.32
CA VAL A 76 -4.67 -2.04 2.24
C VAL A 76 -3.65 -1.91 1.12
N ALA A 77 -2.72 -2.85 1.04
CA ALA A 77 -1.72 -2.86 -0.01
C ALA A 77 -1.40 -4.30 -0.38
N GLY A 78 -1.27 -4.57 -1.67
CA GLY A 78 -0.91 -5.90 -2.14
C GLY A 78 -2.04 -6.65 -2.82
N GLU A 79 -3.02 -5.94 -3.39
CA GLU A 79 -4.14 -6.63 -4.03
C GLU A 79 -3.69 -7.51 -5.19
N ARG A 80 -2.66 -7.11 -5.93
CA ARG A 80 -2.18 -7.95 -7.03
C ARG A 80 -1.63 -9.27 -6.52
N ARG A 81 -0.95 -9.24 -5.38
CA ARG A 81 -0.45 -10.47 -4.76
C ARG A 81 -1.59 -11.37 -4.34
N TRP A 82 -2.65 -10.79 -3.79
CA TRP A 82 -3.83 -11.53 -3.41
C TRP A 82 -4.50 -12.17 -4.62
N ARG A 83 -4.61 -11.43 -5.71
CA ARG A 83 -5.19 -11.99 -6.93
C ARG A 83 -4.35 -13.13 -7.49
N ALA A 84 -3.03 -12.95 -7.45
CA ALA A 84 -2.12 -14.00 -7.90
C ALA A 84 -2.25 -15.25 -7.03
N ALA A 85 -2.36 -15.06 -5.72
CA ALA A 85 -2.52 -16.17 -4.80
C ALA A 85 -3.81 -16.94 -5.08
N ARG A 86 -4.88 -16.22 -5.37
CA ARG A 86 -6.15 -16.86 -5.72
C ARG A 86 -6.02 -17.65 -7.02
N MET A 87 -5.32 -17.07 -7.98
CA MET A 87 -5.09 -17.74 -9.25
C MET A 87 -4.33 -19.06 -9.07
N LEU A 88 -3.41 -19.07 -8.12
CA LEU A 88 -2.62 -20.26 -7.83
C LEU A 88 -3.32 -21.26 -6.92
N GLY A 89 -4.48 -20.89 -6.41
CA GLY A 89 -5.21 -21.77 -5.49
C GLY A 89 -4.58 -21.87 -4.11
N MET A 90 -3.86 -20.84 -3.68
CA MET A 90 -3.27 -20.84 -2.34
C MET A 90 -4.34 -20.72 -1.28
N ASP A 91 -4.20 -21.48 -0.21
CA ASP A 91 -5.15 -21.40 0.90
C ASP A 91 -4.84 -20.25 1.84
N GLU A 92 -3.56 -19.98 2.06
CA GLU A 92 -3.12 -18.98 3.02
C GLU A 92 -2.06 -18.10 2.43
N VAL A 93 -1.99 -16.86 2.93
CA VAL A 93 -0.98 -15.91 2.49
C VAL A 93 -0.42 -15.18 3.70
N PRO A 94 0.85 -14.78 3.63
CA PRO A 94 1.43 -13.98 4.72
C PRO A 94 0.87 -12.57 4.69
N VAL A 95 0.55 -12.05 5.86
CA VAL A 95 -0.03 -10.72 5.98
C VAL A 95 0.62 -9.96 7.12
N VAL A 96 0.53 -8.65 7.04
CA VAL A 96 0.82 -7.76 8.16
C VAL A 96 -0.51 -7.08 8.48
N ILE A 97 -0.92 -7.17 9.73
CA ILE A 97 -2.18 -6.60 10.18
C ILE A 97 -1.88 -5.30 10.92
N ARG A 98 -2.51 -4.22 10.49
CA ARG A 98 -2.38 -2.92 11.15
C ARG A 98 -3.76 -2.33 11.36
N GLU A 99 -3.91 -1.65 12.48
CA GLU A 99 -5.12 -0.89 12.76
C GLU A 99 -4.98 0.46 12.06
N LEU A 100 -5.76 0.64 11.01
CA LEU A 100 -5.72 1.89 10.24
C LEU A 100 -7.12 2.45 10.10
N THR A 101 -7.22 3.77 10.17
CA THR A 101 -8.49 4.43 9.93
C THR A 101 -8.79 4.40 8.43
N ASP A 102 -10.02 4.77 8.07
CA ASP A 102 -10.39 4.86 6.66
C ASP A 102 -9.49 5.85 5.93
N GLU A 103 -9.18 6.97 6.58
CA GLU A 103 -8.34 7.99 5.97
C GLU A 103 -6.92 7.49 5.77
N GLU A 104 -6.38 6.81 6.77
CA GLU A 104 -5.04 6.26 6.66
C GLU A 104 -4.98 5.20 5.57
N THR A 105 -6.02 4.39 5.46
CA THR A 105 -6.09 3.38 4.42
C THR A 105 -6.10 4.02 3.04
N MET A 106 -6.90 5.08 2.88
CA MET A 106 -6.93 5.81 1.62
C MET A 106 -5.59 6.44 1.30
N ALA A 107 -4.92 6.96 2.34
CA ALA A 107 -3.60 7.57 2.13
C ALA A 107 -2.59 6.57 1.61
N VAL A 108 -2.59 5.37 2.17
CA VAL A 108 -1.68 4.32 1.69
C VAL A 108 -1.94 4.04 0.22
N ALA A 109 -3.21 3.91 -0.15
CA ALA A 109 -3.57 3.63 -1.53
C ALA A 109 -3.14 4.77 -2.47
N LEU A 110 -3.34 6.01 -2.04
CA LEU A 110 -2.97 7.16 -2.87
C LEU A 110 -1.46 7.24 -3.05
N ILE A 111 -0.71 7.01 -1.98
CA ILE A 111 0.74 7.09 -2.06
C ILE A 111 1.29 5.95 -2.90
N GLU A 112 0.74 4.76 -2.75
CA GLU A 112 1.16 3.63 -3.56
C GLU A 112 0.94 3.93 -5.04
N ASN A 113 -0.19 4.54 -5.36
CA ASN A 113 -0.49 4.92 -6.73
C ASN A 113 0.45 6.00 -7.25
N LEU A 114 0.87 6.92 -6.38
CA LEU A 114 1.79 7.99 -6.77
C LEU A 114 3.19 7.46 -7.11
N GLN A 115 3.50 6.25 -6.72
CA GLN A 115 4.81 5.66 -6.98
C GLN A 115 4.85 4.90 -8.29
N ARG A 116 3.76 4.89 -9.04
CA ARG A 116 3.73 4.25 -10.34
C ARG A 116 4.50 5.09 -11.36
N GLU A 117 5.19 4.43 -12.25
CA GLU A 117 5.98 5.12 -13.25
C GLU A 117 5.14 5.76 -14.34
N ASP A 118 3.95 5.21 -14.58
CA ASP A 118 3.09 5.70 -15.66
C ASP A 118 2.05 6.72 -15.19
N LEU A 119 2.27 7.30 -14.03
CA LEU A 119 1.33 8.26 -13.47
C LEU A 119 1.39 9.57 -14.25
N ASN A 120 0.24 10.06 -14.71
CA ASN A 120 0.23 11.32 -15.44
C ASN A 120 0.09 12.51 -14.47
N PRO A 121 0.42 13.73 -14.94
CA PRO A 121 0.40 14.89 -14.04
C PRO A 121 -0.94 15.18 -13.40
N LEU A 122 -2.02 14.92 -14.10
CA LEU A 122 -3.35 15.17 -13.53
C LEU A 122 -3.64 14.21 -12.39
N GLU A 123 -3.31 12.93 -12.57
CA GLU A 123 -3.48 11.95 -11.50
C GLU A 123 -2.65 12.32 -10.29
N GLU A 124 -1.43 12.77 -10.54
CA GLU A 124 -0.53 13.17 -9.47
C GLU A 124 -1.09 14.35 -8.70
N ALA A 125 -1.57 15.35 -9.43
CA ALA A 125 -2.13 16.55 -8.79
C ALA A 125 -3.35 16.20 -7.94
N ASN A 126 -4.20 15.34 -8.46
CA ASN A 126 -5.40 14.94 -7.73
C ASN A 126 -5.06 14.19 -6.45
N ALA A 127 -4.07 13.32 -6.51
CA ALA A 127 -3.66 12.56 -5.34
C ALA A 127 -3.06 13.48 -4.28
N TYR A 128 -2.23 14.43 -4.70
CA TYR A 128 -1.67 15.40 -3.76
C TYR A 128 -2.79 16.21 -3.11
N ALA A 129 -3.75 16.66 -3.91
CA ALA A 129 -4.85 17.45 -3.37
C ALA A 129 -5.65 16.68 -2.33
N GLN A 130 -5.90 15.42 -2.58
CA GLN A 130 -6.63 14.60 -1.64
C GLN A 130 -5.85 14.40 -0.34
N LEU A 131 -4.54 14.17 -0.45
CA LEU A 131 -3.73 13.99 0.74
C LEU A 131 -3.64 15.26 1.57
N MET A 132 -3.51 16.40 0.90
CA MET A 132 -3.47 17.69 1.58
C MET A 132 -4.76 17.93 2.34
N ASP A 133 -5.88 17.63 1.71
CA ASP A 133 -7.18 17.87 2.30
C ASP A 133 -7.45 16.92 3.48
N MET A 134 -7.13 15.65 3.31
CA MET A 134 -7.42 14.65 4.33
C MET A 134 -6.62 14.86 5.61
N PHE A 135 -5.37 15.29 5.47
CA PHE A 135 -4.49 15.39 6.62
C PHE A 135 -4.10 16.82 6.95
N HIS A 136 -4.73 17.79 6.29
CA HIS A 136 -4.47 19.22 6.55
C HIS A 136 -3.00 19.55 6.39
N LEU A 137 -2.39 19.04 5.34
CA LEU A 137 -0.98 19.25 5.06
C LEU A 137 -0.81 20.24 3.92
N THR A 138 0.33 20.92 3.90
CA THR A 138 0.67 21.75 2.76
C THR A 138 1.20 20.87 1.66
N GLN A 139 1.25 21.43 0.45
CA GLN A 139 1.81 20.71 -0.68
C GLN A 139 3.24 20.28 -0.41
N GLU A 140 3.99 21.16 0.22
CA GLU A 140 5.38 20.87 0.54
C GLU A 140 5.50 19.68 1.50
N GLU A 141 4.61 19.64 2.49
CA GLU A 141 4.63 18.54 3.45
C GLU A 141 4.29 17.22 2.79
N VAL A 142 3.29 17.21 1.92
CA VAL A 142 2.92 16.00 1.21
C VAL A 142 4.07 15.55 0.30
N ALA A 143 4.64 16.49 -0.44
CA ALA A 143 5.74 16.17 -1.35
C ALA A 143 6.91 15.56 -0.59
N LYS A 144 7.19 16.06 0.59
CA LYS A 144 8.27 15.53 1.40
C LYS A 144 8.01 14.10 1.82
N ARG A 145 6.78 13.81 2.26
CA ARG A 145 6.41 12.46 2.67
C ARG A 145 6.44 11.48 1.50
N VAL A 146 5.83 11.89 0.40
CA VAL A 146 5.79 11.06 -0.81
C VAL A 146 7.19 10.90 -1.38
N GLY A 147 8.00 11.96 -1.31
CA GLY A 147 9.37 11.91 -1.78
C GLY A 147 10.21 10.89 -1.06
N LYS A 148 10.00 10.77 0.24
CA LYS A 148 10.71 9.76 1.01
C LYS A 148 10.41 8.37 0.51
N SER A 149 9.14 8.09 0.27
CA SER A 149 8.73 6.79 -0.25
C SER A 149 9.31 6.55 -1.63
N ARG A 150 9.27 7.58 -2.47
CA ARG A 150 9.83 7.47 -3.81
C ARG A 150 11.33 7.21 -3.77
N SER A 151 12.01 7.88 -2.87
CA SER A 151 13.45 7.68 -2.73
C SER A 151 13.77 6.25 -2.33
N ALA A 152 12.98 5.68 -1.44
CA ALA A 152 13.19 4.29 -1.05
C ALA A 152 13.01 3.36 -2.23
N VAL A 153 12.00 3.62 -3.05
CA VAL A 153 11.76 2.80 -4.24
C VAL A 153 12.88 2.99 -5.25
N ALA A 154 13.29 4.23 -5.47
CA ALA A 154 14.33 4.53 -6.43
C ALA A 154 15.65 3.89 -6.04
N ASN A 155 15.94 3.87 -4.75
CA ASN A 155 17.19 3.29 -4.28
C ASN A 155 17.27 1.80 -4.56
N SER A 156 16.12 1.14 -4.63
CA SER A 156 16.11 -0.29 -4.94
C SER A 156 16.16 -0.54 -6.43
N GLN A 157 16.05 0.51 -7.24
CA GLN A 157 16.06 0.39 -8.70
C GLN A 157 17.22 1.17 -9.25
N ILE A 158 18.37 0.66 -8.99
CA ILE A 158 19.59 1.33 -9.41
C ILE A 158 19.60 1.53 -10.90
N GLY A 159 20.07 2.71 -11.31
CA GLY A 159 20.18 3.02 -12.71
C GLY A 159 19.05 3.84 -13.27
N ARG A 160 18.00 4.05 -12.47
CA ARG A 160 16.96 4.88 -12.89
C ARG A 160 17.34 6.28 -12.68
N ALA A 161 17.79 6.84 -13.16
CA ALA A 161 18.20 8.10 -12.87
C ALA A 161 17.20 9.15 -12.87
N HIS A 162 17.25 9.36 -13.02
CA HIS A 162 16.66 10.07 -13.23
C HIS A 162 16.61 10.93 -13.56
N VAL A 163 16.58 10.92 -13.80
CA VAL A 163 16.47 11.69 -14.31
C VAL A 163 16.12 12.42 -14.05
#